data_b6c9b907904e99db0f3e567badde6f9a
#
_entry.id   b6c9b907904e99db0f3e567badde6f9a
#
_cell.length_a   1.000
_cell.length_b   1.000
_cell.length_c   1.000
_cell.angle_alpha   90.00
_cell.angle_beta   90.00
_cell.angle_gamma   90.00
#
_symmetry.space_group_name_H-M   'P 1'
#
loop_
_entity.id
_entity.type
_entity.pdbx_description
1 polymer ?
#
loop_
_entity_poly.entity_id
_entity_poly.type
_entity_poly.pdbx_seq_one_letter_code
_entity_poly.pdbx_strand_id
1 'polypeptide(L)'
;RLILCLCLRLCRMRLRLRGGWTLIPGLKDLSRAAARTWKKVLPGKDDLEPAPGLYHFRREQGEEKTRLHLRIDPDGHGTLLINASEIVHFNPTAALMTFLHLEDIPRDNVLNQLIDRFQVSREQAAQDFQAVTADVESFIRSGGDPIHPQSEVLFHTPFSHRPSSPYRMDLALTYRCNNACPHCYNARARSFPEMSTAEWKAVIDRTWSLNIPHVVFTGGEPTLRNDLPELINHAESHGQITGLNTNGRRLADPDYLELLVEAGLDHVQVTLESHRADLHDQMVASPGAWKQTVHGIRNAVSGGLYLMTNTTMLEDNYREMAGTLDFLAELGVPTVGLNALIYAGKGKTVGSGLSEDQLDPLIRLAQEKTGEAGQRLIWYTPTPYCQFNPLDYNLGVKGCTAALY
;
A
#
# COMPACT_ATOMS: atom_id res chain seq x y z
N ARG A 1 -30.81 -25.97 20.20
CA ARG A 1 -30.21 -26.98 21.11
C ARG A 1 -29.43 -28.09 20.39
N LEU A 2 -29.89 -28.58 19.20
CA LEU A 2 -29.15 -29.62 18.43
C LEU A 2 -27.84 -29.15 17.85
N ILE A 3 -27.77 -27.91 17.35
CA ILE A 3 -26.57 -27.32 16.72
C ILE A 3 -25.48 -27.02 17.77
N LEU A 4 -25.87 -26.60 18.98
CA LEU A 4 -24.95 -26.41 20.11
C LEU A 4 -24.25 -27.72 20.52
N CYS A 5 -24.99 -28.85 20.44
CA CYS A 5 -24.45 -30.18 20.74
C CYS A 5 -23.43 -30.67 19.70
N LEU A 6 -23.59 -30.28 18.41
CA LEU A 6 -22.63 -30.62 17.34
C LEU A 6 -21.33 -29.83 17.47
N CYS A 7 -21.37 -28.51 17.76
CA CYS A 7 -20.18 -27.69 17.97
C CYS A 7 -19.36 -28.13 19.19
N LEU A 8 -20.04 -28.51 20.30
CA LEU A 8 -19.34 -28.99 21.49
C LEU A 8 -18.75 -30.40 21.31
N ARG A 9 -19.29 -31.22 20.40
CA ARG A 9 -18.72 -32.53 20.05
C ARG A 9 -17.53 -32.40 19.09
N LEU A 10 -17.53 -31.45 18.16
CA LEU A 10 -16.40 -31.21 17.27
C LEU A 10 -15.17 -30.60 18.00
N CYS A 11 -15.39 -29.78 19.03
CA CYS A 11 -14.32 -29.27 19.88
C CYS A 11 -13.64 -30.33 20.78
N ARG A 12 -14.26 -31.52 20.94
CA ARG A 12 -13.73 -32.63 21.75
C ARG A 12 -13.21 -33.81 20.96
N MET A 13 -13.21 -33.79 19.64
CA MET A 13 -12.60 -34.83 18.82
C MET A 13 -11.06 -34.77 18.88
N ARG A 14 -10.52 -35.39 19.91
CA ARG A 14 -9.09 -35.72 20.02
C ARG A 14 -8.89 -37.11 19.43
N LEU A 15 -8.38 -37.20 18.23
CA LEU A 15 -7.92 -38.47 17.67
C LEU A 15 -6.58 -38.84 18.29
N ARG A 16 -6.55 -39.97 18.97
CA ARG A 16 -5.33 -40.54 19.57
C ARG A 16 -4.67 -41.44 18.52
N LEU A 17 -3.65 -40.88 17.84
CA LEU A 17 -2.75 -41.69 17.00
C LEU A 17 -1.50 -42.04 17.82
N ARG A 18 -0.98 -43.27 17.62
CA ARG A 18 0.25 -43.71 18.28
C ARG A 18 1.41 -42.83 17.88
N GLY A 19 1.92 -42.00 18.81
CA GLY A 19 3.12 -41.20 18.59
C GLY A 19 3.03 -39.68 18.83
N GLY A 20 1.93 -39.12 19.36
CA GLY A 20 1.88 -37.71 19.72
C GLY A 20 0.61 -36.98 19.25
N TRP A 21 0.30 -35.84 19.86
CA TRP A 21 -0.86 -35.02 19.53
C TRP A 21 -0.53 -34.12 18.35
N THR A 22 -1.05 -34.38 17.17
CA THR A 22 -1.03 -33.46 16.03
C THR A 22 -2.39 -32.81 15.87
N LEU A 23 -2.42 -31.48 15.92
CA LEU A 23 -3.59 -30.68 15.53
C LEU A 23 -3.68 -30.68 14.00
N ILE A 24 -4.81 -31.08 13.44
CA ILE A 24 -5.05 -30.99 12.00
C ILE A 24 -4.99 -29.51 11.61
N PRO A 25 -4.10 -29.08 10.67
CA PRO A 25 -4.09 -27.72 10.15
C PRO A 25 -5.49 -27.40 9.54
N GLY A 26 -6.04 -26.24 9.84
CA GLY A 26 -7.36 -25.81 9.35
C GLY A 26 -8.53 -25.88 10.36
N LEU A 27 -8.45 -26.68 11.43
CA LEU A 27 -9.53 -26.75 12.43
C LEU A 27 -9.66 -25.46 13.26
N LYS A 28 -8.56 -24.73 13.46
CA LYS A 28 -8.57 -23.42 14.12
C LYS A 28 -9.23 -22.35 13.25
N ASP A 29 -9.05 -22.43 11.94
CA ASP A 29 -9.61 -21.46 11.00
C ASP A 29 -11.09 -21.70 10.77
N LEU A 30 -11.52 -22.96 10.72
CA LEU A 30 -12.95 -23.34 10.71
C LEU A 30 -13.67 -22.93 12.00
N SER A 31 -13.02 -23.04 13.15
CA SER A 31 -13.62 -22.60 14.41
C SER A 31 -13.71 -21.07 14.52
N ARG A 32 -12.72 -20.36 13.98
CA ARG A 32 -12.72 -18.88 13.89
C ARG A 32 -13.75 -18.37 12.89
N ALA A 33 -13.85 -18.99 11.70
CA ALA A 33 -14.87 -18.68 10.72
C ALA A 33 -16.29 -18.94 11.24
N ALA A 34 -16.52 -20.10 11.90
CA ALA A 34 -17.79 -20.41 12.53
C ALA A 34 -18.14 -19.46 13.69
N ALA A 35 -17.15 -19.06 14.50
CA ALA A 35 -17.33 -18.07 15.56
C ALA A 35 -17.66 -16.67 15.02
N ARG A 36 -17.00 -16.25 13.93
CA ARG A 36 -17.31 -14.99 13.23
C ARG A 36 -18.73 -15.01 12.66
N THR A 37 -19.13 -16.09 12.00
CA THR A 37 -20.49 -16.24 11.45
C THR A 37 -21.55 -16.23 12.54
N TRP A 38 -21.27 -16.85 13.70
CA TRP A 38 -22.19 -16.87 14.84
C TRP A 38 -22.34 -15.50 15.51
N LYS A 39 -21.23 -14.73 15.65
CA LYS A 39 -21.25 -13.36 16.15
C LYS A 39 -22.03 -12.41 15.24
N LYS A 40 -21.99 -12.63 13.91
CA LYS A 40 -22.79 -11.85 12.93
C LYS A 40 -24.30 -12.09 13.07
N VAL A 41 -24.71 -13.29 13.47
CA VAL A 41 -26.15 -13.66 13.57
C VAL A 41 -26.77 -13.22 14.90
N LEU A 42 -26.00 -13.20 16.00
CA LEU A 42 -26.45 -12.80 17.34
C LEU A 42 -25.30 -12.04 18.05
N PRO A 43 -24.97 -10.82 17.61
CA PRO A 43 -23.93 -10.04 18.28
C PRO A 43 -24.43 -9.61 19.67
N GLY A 44 -23.58 -9.78 20.69
CA GLY A 44 -23.78 -9.11 21.97
C GLY A 44 -23.57 -7.60 21.85
N LYS A 45 -24.06 -6.77 22.77
CA LYS A 45 -23.84 -5.31 22.75
C LYS A 45 -22.35 -4.95 22.66
N ASP A 46 -21.49 -5.68 23.37
CA ASP A 46 -20.04 -5.46 23.40
C ASP A 46 -19.32 -5.93 22.10
N ASP A 47 -19.93 -6.82 21.32
CA ASP A 47 -19.38 -7.36 20.07
C ASP A 47 -19.51 -6.38 18.87
N LEU A 48 -20.33 -5.34 19.01
CA LEU A 48 -20.59 -4.34 17.97
C LEU A 48 -19.70 -3.11 18.08
N GLU A 49 -18.94 -2.97 19.18
CA GLU A 49 -18.02 -1.85 19.37
C GLU A 49 -16.59 -2.28 18.97
N PRO A 50 -16.00 -1.63 17.95
CA PRO A 50 -14.66 -1.98 17.52
C PRO A 50 -13.64 -1.60 18.60
N ALA A 51 -12.79 -2.55 19.00
CA ALA A 51 -11.62 -2.24 19.78
C ALA A 51 -10.61 -1.45 18.93
N PRO A 52 -9.78 -0.58 19.53
CA PRO A 52 -8.67 0.02 18.79
C PRO A 52 -7.79 -1.07 18.16
N GLY A 53 -7.49 -0.91 16.86
CA GLY A 53 -6.75 -1.92 16.11
C GLY A 53 -6.90 -1.79 14.60
N LEU A 54 -6.34 -2.76 13.88
CA LEU A 54 -6.41 -2.85 12.44
C LEU A 54 -7.34 -4.00 12.02
N TYR A 55 -8.34 -3.67 11.24
CA TYR A 55 -9.31 -4.59 10.64
C TYR A 55 -9.04 -4.67 9.15
N HIS A 56 -9.01 -5.88 8.62
CA HIS A 56 -8.72 -6.08 7.22
C HIS A 56 -9.84 -6.84 6.53
N PHE A 57 -10.24 -6.36 5.35
CA PHE A 57 -11.30 -6.92 4.55
C PHE A 57 -10.82 -7.10 3.12
N ARG A 58 -11.38 -8.09 2.43
CA ARG A 58 -11.15 -8.33 1.01
C ARG A 58 -12.50 -8.34 0.30
N ARG A 59 -12.57 -7.64 -0.82
CA ARG A 59 -13.70 -7.70 -1.74
C ARG A 59 -13.22 -8.16 -3.09
N GLU A 60 -13.97 -9.06 -3.70
CA GLU A 60 -13.71 -9.57 -5.04
C GLU A 60 -14.91 -9.22 -5.91
N GLN A 61 -14.68 -8.47 -6.98
CA GLN A 61 -15.68 -8.17 -8.01
C GLN A 61 -15.09 -8.56 -9.36
N GLY A 62 -15.47 -9.75 -9.86
CA GLY A 62 -14.88 -10.33 -11.08
C GLY A 62 -13.39 -10.65 -10.87
N GLU A 63 -12.52 -10.07 -11.69
CA GLU A 63 -11.06 -10.23 -11.58
C GLU A 63 -10.40 -9.20 -10.65
N GLU A 64 -11.13 -8.16 -10.25
CA GLU A 64 -10.61 -7.10 -9.37
C GLU A 64 -10.65 -7.51 -7.90
N LYS A 65 -9.50 -7.41 -7.25
CA LYS A 65 -9.33 -7.65 -5.80
C LYS A 65 -9.11 -6.32 -5.10
N THR A 66 -10.02 -5.95 -4.21
CA THR A 66 -9.87 -4.75 -3.39
C THR A 66 -9.51 -5.13 -1.97
N ARG A 67 -8.41 -4.58 -1.46
CA ARG A 67 -7.99 -4.70 -0.07
C ARG A 67 -8.40 -3.48 0.70
N LEU A 68 -9.08 -3.67 1.81
CA LEU A 68 -9.54 -2.62 2.69
C LEU A 68 -8.93 -2.82 4.08
N HIS A 69 -8.29 -1.79 4.60
CA HIS A 69 -7.75 -1.80 5.95
C HIS A 69 -8.36 -0.64 6.74
N LEU A 70 -9.25 -0.96 7.66
CA LEU A 70 -9.82 0.02 8.58
C LEU A 70 -9.03 -0.01 9.88
N ARG A 71 -8.34 1.07 10.20
CA ARG A 71 -7.72 1.27 11.50
C ARG A 71 -8.64 2.11 12.36
N ILE A 72 -8.89 1.64 13.59
CA ILE A 72 -9.56 2.39 14.65
C ILE A 72 -8.50 2.80 15.66
N ASP A 73 -8.33 4.08 15.86
CA ASP A 73 -7.38 4.64 16.82
C ASP A 73 -7.98 4.64 18.25
N PRO A 74 -7.17 4.73 19.32
CA PRO A 74 -7.66 4.67 20.72
C PRO A 74 -8.69 5.72 21.09
N ASP A 75 -8.74 6.84 20.38
CA ASP A 75 -9.74 7.91 20.55
C ASP A 75 -11.02 7.71 19.72
N GLY A 76 -11.12 6.60 19.01
CA GLY A 76 -12.25 6.23 18.16
C GLY A 76 -12.19 6.75 16.73
N HIS A 77 -11.24 7.62 16.40
CA HIS A 77 -11.05 8.03 15.00
C HIS A 77 -10.67 6.85 14.13
N GLY A 78 -11.11 6.87 12.88
CA GLY A 78 -10.83 5.82 11.92
C GLY A 78 -10.04 6.28 10.71
N THR A 79 -9.31 5.35 10.12
CA THR A 79 -8.67 5.54 8.82
C THR A 79 -8.89 4.31 7.98
N LEU A 80 -9.50 4.49 6.80
CA LEU A 80 -9.63 3.44 5.79
C LEU A 80 -8.57 3.61 4.73
N LEU A 81 -7.77 2.58 4.55
CA LEU A 81 -6.80 2.45 3.46
C LEU A 81 -7.38 1.51 2.41
N ILE A 82 -7.43 1.96 1.15
CA ILE A 82 -7.96 1.21 0.01
C ILE A 82 -6.80 0.97 -0.96
N ASN A 83 -6.46 -0.29 -1.22
CA ASN A 83 -5.43 -0.73 -2.17
C ASN A 83 -4.07 0.00 -2.05
N ALA A 84 -3.67 0.44 -0.86
CA ALA A 84 -2.47 1.23 -0.60
C ALA A 84 -2.39 2.61 -1.29
N SER A 85 -3.40 3.00 -2.05
CA SER A 85 -3.40 4.24 -2.86
C SER A 85 -4.28 5.33 -2.29
N GLU A 86 -5.34 4.97 -1.56
CA GLU A 86 -6.32 5.91 -1.05
C GLU A 86 -6.47 5.82 0.45
N ILE A 87 -6.54 6.98 1.08
CA ILE A 87 -6.68 7.11 2.54
C ILE A 87 -7.86 8.01 2.83
N VAL A 88 -8.83 7.48 3.57
CA VAL A 88 -10.02 8.21 4.02
C VAL A 88 -9.99 8.29 5.55
N HIS A 89 -10.13 9.51 6.09
CA HIS A 89 -10.15 9.75 7.52
C HIS A 89 -11.57 9.91 8.02
N PHE A 90 -11.90 9.24 9.11
CA PHE A 90 -13.22 9.24 9.73
C PHE A 90 -13.18 9.83 11.14
N ASN A 91 -14.21 10.59 11.49
CA ASN A 91 -14.51 10.87 12.88
C ASN A 91 -14.99 9.58 13.59
N PRO A 92 -15.10 9.55 14.92
CA PRO A 92 -15.48 8.32 15.65
C PRO A 92 -16.83 7.73 15.25
N THR A 93 -17.79 8.56 14.87
CA THR A 93 -19.12 8.11 14.45
C THR A 93 -19.07 7.42 13.08
N ALA A 94 -18.44 8.06 12.11
CA ALA A 94 -18.26 7.48 10.77
C ALA A 94 -17.37 6.23 10.80
N ALA A 95 -16.34 6.21 11.64
CA ALA A 95 -15.48 5.05 11.83
C ALA A 95 -16.26 3.83 12.35
N LEU A 96 -17.14 4.02 13.34
CA LEU A 96 -18.04 2.98 13.84
C LEU A 96 -19.00 2.50 12.73
N MET A 97 -19.65 3.41 12.03
CA MET A 97 -20.58 3.07 10.94
C MET A 97 -19.87 2.31 9.82
N THR A 98 -18.67 2.73 9.44
CA THR A 98 -17.84 2.05 8.44
C THR A 98 -17.45 0.64 8.90
N PHE A 99 -17.04 0.48 10.15
CA PHE A 99 -16.72 -0.83 10.73
C PHE A 99 -17.94 -1.78 10.67
N LEU A 100 -19.10 -1.33 11.14
CA LEU A 100 -20.32 -2.13 11.14
C LEU A 100 -20.77 -2.51 9.72
N HIS A 101 -20.57 -1.60 8.75
CA HIS A 101 -20.85 -1.86 7.34
C HIS A 101 -19.90 -2.90 6.75
N LEU A 102 -18.59 -2.75 6.96
CA LEU A 102 -17.59 -3.67 6.42
C LEU A 102 -17.63 -5.07 7.07
N GLU A 103 -18.12 -5.17 8.31
CA GLU A 103 -18.39 -6.43 8.99
C GLU A 103 -19.74 -7.07 8.57
N ASP A 104 -20.49 -6.46 7.62
CA ASP A 104 -21.80 -6.91 7.16
C ASP A 104 -22.83 -7.12 8.32
N ILE A 105 -22.79 -6.24 9.33
CA ILE A 105 -23.74 -6.33 10.45
C ILE A 105 -25.15 -6.00 9.93
N PRO A 106 -26.18 -6.82 10.30
CA PRO A 106 -27.55 -6.56 9.89
C PRO A 106 -28.03 -5.15 10.24
N ARG A 107 -28.65 -4.47 9.27
CA ARG A 107 -29.04 -3.04 9.37
C ARG A 107 -29.80 -2.71 10.66
N ASP A 108 -30.75 -3.56 11.07
CA ASP A 108 -31.53 -3.31 12.29
C ASP A 108 -30.66 -3.33 13.56
N ASN A 109 -29.65 -4.18 13.61
CA ASN A 109 -28.69 -4.20 14.72
C ASN A 109 -27.85 -2.94 14.74
N VAL A 110 -27.37 -2.49 13.55
CA VAL A 110 -26.64 -1.22 13.41
C VAL A 110 -27.48 -0.05 13.91
N LEU A 111 -28.73 0.08 13.44
CA LEU A 111 -29.61 1.18 13.83
C LEU A 111 -29.89 1.17 15.33
N ASN A 112 -30.15 0.02 15.93
CA ASN A 112 -30.38 -0.08 17.37
C ASN A 112 -29.14 0.37 18.17
N GLN A 113 -27.93 0.00 17.72
CA GLN A 113 -26.68 0.44 18.37
C GLN A 113 -26.47 1.95 18.24
N LEU A 114 -26.72 2.53 17.06
CA LEU A 114 -26.57 3.97 16.84
C LEU A 114 -27.57 4.77 17.69
N ILE A 115 -28.82 4.32 17.80
CA ILE A 115 -29.84 4.93 18.64
C ILE A 115 -29.43 4.87 20.12
N ASP A 116 -29.02 3.70 20.60
CA ASP A 116 -28.60 3.51 21.99
C ASP A 116 -27.37 4.36 22.36
N ARG A 117 -26.41 4.48 21.43
CA ARG A 117 -25.14 5.19 21.68
C ARG A 117 -25.27 6.70 21.57
N PHE A 118 -25.93 7.19 20.51
CA PHE A 118 -25.97 8.61 20.17
C PHE A 118 -27.28 9.30 20.55
N GLN A 119 -28.25 8.56 21.10
CA GLN A 119 -29.55 9.09 21.52
C GLN A 119 -30.28 9.84 20.40
N VAL A 120 -30.21 9.33 19.17
CA VAL A 120 -30.83 9.89 17.96
C VAL A 120 -32.09 9.11 17.60
N SER A 121 -32.97 9.70 16.74
CA SER A 121 -34.12 8.98 16.22
C SER A 121 -33.70 7.87 15.24
N ARG A 122 -34.57 6.89 15.03
CA ARG A 122 -34.29 5.79 14.08
C ARG A 122 -34.17 6.30 12.64
N GLU A 123 -34.94 7.33 12.31
CA GLU A 123 -34.90 7.99 11.01
C GLU A 123 -33.54 8.66 10.78
N GLN A 124 -33.05 9.42 11.77
CA GLN A 124 -31.75 10.07 11.71
C GLN A 124 -30.62 9.04 11.62
N ALA A 125 -30.63 8.02 12.48
CA ALA A 125 -29.64 6.95 12.43
C ALA A 125 -29.62 6.22 11.07
N ALA A 126 -30.78 6.03 10.44
CA ALA A 126 -30.91 5.39 9.15
C ALA A 126 -30.37 6.26 8.00
N GLN A 127 -30.60 7.58 8.05
CA GLN A 127 -30.10 8.54 7.07
C GLN A 127 -28.57 8.66 7.17
N ASP A 128 -28.03 8.85 8.38
CA ASP A 128 -26.60 8.99 8.59
C ASP A 128 -25.84 7.72 8.18
N PHE A 129 -26.33 6.54 8.58
CA PHE A 129 -25.73 5.28 8.19
C PHE A 129 -25.76 5.07 6.67
N GLN A 130 -26.86 5.43 6.00
CA GLN A 130 -26.97 5.33 4.56
C GLN A 130 -26.00 6.28 3.84
N ALA A 131 -25.87 7.51 4.33
CA ALA A 131 -24.95 8.50 3.74
C ALA A 131 -23.48 8.02 3.87
N VAL A 132 -23.05 7.62 5.09
CA VAL A 132 -21.68 7.11 5.32
C VAL A 132 -21.39 5.88 4.47
N THR A 133 -22.32 4.92 4.39
CA THR A 133 -22.10 3.70 3.59
C THR A 133 -22.04 3.98 2.10
N ALA A 134 -22.87 4.92 1.59
CA ALA A 134 -22.83 5.34 0.19
C ALA A 134 -21.50 5.98 -0.17
N ASP A 135 -20.97 6.85 0.70
CA ASP A 135 -19.66 7.47 0.51
C ASP A 135 -18.53 6.45 0.55
N VAL A 136 -18.52 5.53 1.53
CA VAL A 136 -17.53 4.43 1.61
C VAL A 136 -17.56 3.57 0.35
N GLU A 137 -18.73 3.15 -0.12
CA GLU A 137 -18.85 2.37 -1.35
C GLU A 137 -18.42 3.16 -2.60
N SER A 138 -18.65 4.47 -2.60
CA SER A 138 -18.17 5.35 -3.66
C SER A 138 -16.64 5.41 -3.69
N PHE A 139 -15.98 5.60 -2.54
CA PHE A 139 -14.51 5.57 -2.43
C PHE A 139 -13.92 4.22 -2.88
N ILE A 140 -14.57 3.11 -2.51
CA ILE A 140 -14.13 1.77 -2.93
C ILE A 140 -14.21 1.59 -4.45
N ARG A 141 -15.21 2.18 -5.11
CA ARG A 141 -15.39 2.07 -6.57
C ARG A 141 -14.59 3.06 -7.40
N SER A 142 -14.26 4.22 -6.86
CA SER A 142 -13.68 5.32 -7.64
C SER A 142 -12.23 5.11 -8.04
N GLY A 143 -11.51 4.22 -7.36
CA GLY A 143 -10.11 3.96 -7.67
C GLY A 143 -9.19 5.19 -7.64
N GLY A 144 -9.59 6.26 -6.91
CA GLY A 144 -8.79 7.47 -6.73
C GLY A 144 -9.28 8.73 -7.43
N ASP A 145 -10.42 8.67 -8.08
CA ASP A 145 -11.06 9.89 -8.59
C ASP A 145 -11.57 10.77 -7.42
N PRO A 146 -11.38 12.11 -7.48
CA PRO A 146 -11.85 12.99 -6.44
C PRO A 146 -13.38 12.95 -6.35
N ILE A 147 -13.87 12.36 -5.26
CA ILE A 147 -15.29 12.29 -4.98
C ILE A 147 -15.64 13.41 -4.01
N HIS A 148 -16.73 14.10 -4.29
CA HIS A 148 -17.37 14.99 -3.33
C HIS A 148 -18.29 14.14 -2.44
N PRO A 149 -17.94 13.89 -1.17
CA PRO A 149 -18.77 13.09 -0.29
C PRO A 149 -20.08 13.75 -0.03
N GLN A 150 -21.12 12.94 0.11
CA GLN A 150 -22.49 13.37 0.37
C GLN A 150 -22.75 13.61 1.87
N SER A 151 -21.88 13.05 2.73
CA SER A 151 -22.03 13.18 4.18
C SER A 151 -21.06 14.21 4.77
N GLU A 152 -21.58 15.16 5.54
CA GLU A 152 -20.77 16.09 6.33
C GLU A 152 -20.01 15.39 7.47
N VAL A 153 -20.36 14.15 7.77
CA VAL A 153 -19.83 13.36 8.89
C VAL A 153 -18.43 12.81 8.62
N LEU A 154 -17.99 12.76 7.35
CA LEU A 154 -16.75 12.07 6.94
C LEU A 154 -15.48 12.89 7.14
N PHE A 155 -15.53 14.22 7.13
CA PHE A 155 -14.29 14.98 7.00
C PHE A 155 -13.66 15.38 8.30
N HIS A 156 -12.40 14.96 8.41
CA HIS A 156 -11.39 15.60 9.23
C HIS A 156 -10.53 16.52 8.39
N THR A 157 -10.26 17.72 8.92
CA THR A 157 -9.21 18.56 8.37
C THR A 157 -7.89 17.77 8.35
N PRO A 158 -7.19 17.71 7.22
CA PRO A 158 -5.88 17.06 7.17
C PRO A 158 -5.00 17.51 8.34
N PHE A 159 -4.31 16.57 8.98
CA PHE A 159 -3.43 16.82 10.14
C PHE A 159 -4.13 17.29 11.44
N SER A 160 -5.46 17.29 11.50
CA SER A 160 -6.20 17.62 12.74
C SER A 160 -6.15 16.51 13.79
N HIS A 161 -5.82 15.30 13.38
CA HIS A 161 -5.69 14.12 14.23
C HIS A 161 -4.30 13.49 14.08
N ARG A 162 -3.72 13.03 15.19
CA ARG A 162 -2.44 12.32 15.18
C ARG A 162 -2.71 10.82 15.05
N PRO A 163 -2.34 10.17 13.95
CA PRO A 163 -2.52 8.73 13.80
C PRO A 163 -1.68 7.95 14.82
N SER A 164 -2.20 6.81 15.29
CA SER A 164 -1.52 5.97 16.29
C SER A 164 -0.28 5.27 15.75
N SER A 165 -0.19 5.10 14.42
CA SER A 165 0.95 4.48 13.73
C SER A 165 1.03 4.95 12.28
N PRO A 166 2.17 4.75 11.59
CA PRO A 166 2.29 4.98 10.15
C PRO A 166 1.31 4.11 9.35
N TYR A 167 0.94 4.55 8.15
CA TYR A 167 0.17 3.72 7.20
C TYR A 167 1.05 2.76 6.41
N ARG A 168 2.31 3.12 6.23
CA ARG A 168 3.28 2.38 5.45
C ARG A 168 4.62 2.32 6.17
N MET A 169 5.30 1.18 6.02
CA MET A 169 6.68 1.01 6.46
C MET A 169 7.53 0.47 5.31
N ASP A 170 8.62 1.18 5.01
CA ASP A 170 9.60 0.74 4.03
C ASP A 170 10.71 -0.05 4.73
N LEU A 171 10.89 -1.31 4.34
CA LEU A 171 11.85 -2.24 4.94
C LEU A 171 13.07 -2.40 4.01
N ALA A 172 14.18 -1.78 4.38
CA ALA A 172 15.44 -1.88 3.63
C ALA A 172 16.13 -3.22 3.94
N LEU A 173 15.75 -4.26 3.19
CA LEU A 173 16.16 -5.65 3.46
C LEU A 173 17.66 -5.90 3.30
N THR A 174 18.31 -5.16 2.41
CA THR A 174 19.73 -5.24 2.11
C THR A 174 20.27 -3.92 1.62
N TYR A 175 21.55 -3.69 1.75
CA TYR A 175 22.24 -2.55 1.13
C TYR A 175 23.13 -2.96 -0.06
N ARG A 176 23.16 -4.25 -0.40
CA ARG A 176 23.74 -4.73 -1.65
C ARG A 176 22.87 -4.32 -2.82
N CYS A 177 23.51 -3.96 -3.93
CA CYS A 177 22.83 -3.61 -5.18
C CYS A 177 23.69 -4.08 -6.38
N ASN A 178 23.02 -4.48 -7.44
CA ASN A 178 23.63 -4.82 -8.73
C ASN A 178 23.72 -3.61 -9.69
N ASN A 179 23.35 -2.39 -9.23
CA ASN A 179 23.61 -1.10 -9.85
C ASN A 179 24.56 -0.28 -8.97
N ALA A 180 25.20 0.74 -9.55
CA ALA A 180 26.15 1.60 -8.84
C ALA A 180 25.85 3.10 -9.02
N CYS A 181 24.57 3.48 -9.11
CA CYS A 181 24.07 4.81 -9.44
C CYS A 181 24.86 5.93 -8.72
N PRO A 182 25.41 6.93 -9.45
CA PRO A 182 26.11 8.07 -8.85
C PRO A 182 25.21 8.94 -7.96
N HIS A 183 23.89 8.99 -8.25
CA HIS A 183 22.88 9.76 -7.51
C HIS A 183 22.21 8.98 -6.38
N CYS A 184 22.64 7.76 -6.07
CA CYS A 184 21.97 6.90 -5.10
C CYS A 184 21.93 7.52 -3.69
N TYR A 185 20.74 7.86 -3.19
CA TYR A 185 20.55 8.43 -1.86
C TYR A 185 20.84 7.44 -0.73
N ASN A 186 20.74 6.14 -1.00
CA ASN A 186 20.93 5.06 -0.03
C ASN A 186 22.33 4.45 -0.03
N ALA A 187 23.21 4.92 -0.91
CA ALA A 187 24.58 4.43 -1.02
C ALA A 187 25.45 4.88 0.17
N ARG A 188 25.39 4.12 1.26
CA ARG A 188 26.23 4.32 2.45
C ARG A 188 26.98 3.04 2.77
N ALA A 189 28.23 3.18 3.20
CA ALA A 189 28.97 2.04 3.75
C ALA A 189 28.23 1.49 4.99
N ARG A 190 28.12 0.18 5.07
CA ARG A 190 27.52 -0.55 6.19
C ARG A 190 28.53 -1.54 6.75
N SER A 191 28.71 -1.52 8.05
CA SER A 191 29.64 -2.41 8.77
C SER A 191 28.96 -3.50 9.60
N PHE A 192 27.63 -3.47 9.68
CA PHE A 192 26.84 -4.47 10.40
C PHE A 192 26.38 -5.60 9.45
N PRO A 193 26.20 -6.81 9.98
CA PRO A 193 25.69 -7.94 9.21
C PRO A 193 24.24 -7.67 8.77
N GLU A 194 23.85 -8.29 7.65
CA GLU A 194 22.46 -8.29 7.21
C GLU A 194 21.61 -9.14 8.18
N MET A 195 20.37 -8.69 8.41
CA MET A 195 19.42 -9.46 9.20
C MET A 195 19.03 -10.75 8.50
N SER A 196 18.86 -11.81 9.26
CA SER A 196 18.36 -13.10 8.81
C SER A 196 16.88 -13.03 8.43
N THR A 197 16.40 -14.06 7.72
CA THR A 197 14.97 -14.22 7.39
C THR A 197 14.11 -14.22 8.65
N ALA A 198 14.54 -14.91 9.72
CA ALA A 198 13.80 -14.97 10.98
C ALA A 198 13.67 -13.59 11.67
N GLU A 199 14.73 -12.79 11.66
CA GLU A 199 14.72 -11.45 12.21
C GLU A 199 13.81 -10.53 11.38
N TRP A 200 13.84 -10.62 10.04
CA TRP A 200 12.92 -9.86 9.19
C TRP A 200 11.45 -10.26 9.40
N LYS A 201 11.16 -11.55 9.57
CA LYS A 201 9.80 -11.98 9.95
C LYS A 201 9.36 -11.38 11.28
N ALA A 202 10.21 -11.34 12.27
CA ALA A 202 9.91 -10.70 13.55
C ALA A 202 9.67 -9.17 13.40
N VAL A 203 10.37 -8.50 12.47
CA VAL A 203 10.08 -7.09 12.13
C VAL A 203 8.70 -6.96 11.47
N ILE A 204 8.36 -7.83 10.53
CA ILE A 204 7.04 -7.85 9.87
C ILE A 204 5.93 -8.09 10.90
N ASP A 205 6.09 -9.08 11.81
CA ASP A 205 5.16 -9.33 12.92
C ASP A 205 4.98 -8.07 13.78
N ARG A 206 6.08 -7.36 14.03
CA ARG A 206 6.03 -6.12 14.81
C ARG A 206 5.31 -5.01 14.07
N THR A 207 5.52 -4.83 12.76
CA THR A 207 4.77 -3.83 11.98
C THR A 207 3.27 -4.11 12.03
N TRP A 208 2.86 -5.38 11.87
CA TRP A 208 1.47 -5.78 12.01
C TRP A 208 0.90 -5.48 13.40
N SER A 209 1.64 -5.84 14.46
CA SER A 209 1.23 -5.57 15.85
C SER A 209 1.10 -4.07 16.18
N LEU A 210 1.74 -3.21 15.41
CA LEU A 210 1.63 -1.76 15.48
C LEU A 210 0.52 -1.18 14.58
N ASN A 211 -0.32 -2.03 14.00
CA ASN A 211 -1.41 -1.63 13.09
C ASN A 211 -0.92 -0.94 11.81
N ILE A 212 0.22 -1.36 11.26
CA ILE A 212 0.76 -0.86 9.99
C ILE A 212 0.25 -1.78 8.86
N PRO A 213 -0.68 -1.32 8.01
CA PRO A 213 -1.33 -2.16 7.02
C PRO A 213 -0.49 -2.44 5.78
N HIS A 214 0.55 -1.64 5.51
CA HIS A 214 1.29 -1.69 4.26
C HIS A 214 2.79 -1.73 4.52
N VAL A 215 3.48 -2.73 3.96
CA VAL A 215 4.93 -2.85 3.98
C VAL A 215 5.49 -2.83 2.58
N VAL A 216 6.61 -2.11 2.38
CA VAL A 216 7.31 -2.06 1.10
C VAL A 216 8.72 -2.55 1.27
N PHE A 217 9.07 -3.58 0.53
CA PHE A 217 10.41 -4.15 0.51
C PHE A 217 11.31 -3.32 -0.39
N THR A 218 12.40 -2.84 0.16
CA THR A 218 13.35 -1.95 -0.50
C THR A 218 14.78 -2.23 -0.03
N GLY A 219 15.70 -1.31 -0.28
CA GLY A 219 17.08 -1.41 0.19
C GLY A 219 18.07 -0.83 -0.81
N GLY A 220 19.16 -1.56 -1.07
CA GLY A 220 19.92 -1.43 -2.30
C GLY A 220 19.10 -2.03 -3.44
N GLU A 221 19.16 -3.37 -3.58
CA GLU A 221 18.26 -4.11 -4.47
C GLU A 221 17.69 -5.33 -3.73
N PRO A 222 16.40 -5.27 -3.31
CA PRO A 222 15.80 -6.32 -2.49
C PRO A 222 15.72 -7.68 -3.19
N THR A 223 15.60 -7.70 -4.52
CA THR A 223 15.55 -8.95 -5.30
C THR A 223 16.86 -9.74 -5.27
N LEU A 224 17.95 -9.19 -4.75
CA LEU A 224 19.19 -9.94 -4.50
C LEU A 224 19.09 -10.89 -3.29
N ARG A 225 18.05 -10.76 -2.48
CA ARG A 225 17.77 -11.71 -1.41
C ARG A 225 16.94 -12.87 -1.95
N ASN A 226 17.40 -14.08 -1.67
CA ASN A 226 16.70 -15.29 -2.11
C ASN A 226 15.45 -15.58 -1.27
N ASP A 227 15.37 -15.04 -0.06
CA ASP A 227 14.25 -15.19 0.87
C ASP A 227 13.16 -14.11 0.68
N LEU A 228 13.28 -13.23 -0.31
CA LEU A 228 12.26 -12.18 -0.56
C LEU A 228 10.85 -12.76 -0.75
N PRO A 229 10.61 -13.83 -1.54
CA PRO A 229 9.27 -14.42 -1.66
C PRO A 229 8.73 -14.91 -0.32
N GLU A 230 9.58 -15.49 0.54
CA GLU A 230 9.19 -15.95 1.87
C GLU A 230 8.77 -14.79 2.79
N LEU A 231 9.47 -13.64 2.70
CA LEU A 231 9.13 -12.45 3.47
C LEU A 231 7.82 -11.79 2.97
N ILE A 232 7.61 -11.76 1.65
CA ILE A 232 6.35 -11.29 1.05
C ILE A 232 5.18 -12.17 1.55
N ASN A 233 5.31 -13.50 1.45
CA ASN A 233 4.28 -14.43 1.90
C ASN A 233 4.00 -14.30 3.40
N HIS A 234 5.01 -14.03 4.21
CA HIS A 234 4.84 -13.82 5.64
C HIS A 234 4.00 -12.56 5.93
N ALA A 235 4.29 -11.44 5.26
CA ALA A 235 3.49 -10.21 5.38
C ALA A 235 2.05 -10.41 4.87
N GLU A 236 1.90 -11.09 3.73
CA GLU A 236 0.59 -11.45 3.16
C GLU A 236 -0.23 -12.32 4.11
N SER A 237 0.40 -13.24 4.83
CA SER A 237 -0.28 -14.12 5.80
C SER A 237 -0.92 -13.36 6.97
N HIS A 238 -0.43 -12.17 7.28
CA HIS A 238 -1.07 -11.24 8.21
C HIS A 238 -2.21 -10.44 7.58
N GLY A 239 -2.24 -10.35 6.25
CA GLY A 239 -3.17 -9.52 5.49
C GLY A 239 -2.60 -8.14 5.15
N GLN A 240 -1.29 -7.90 5.34
CA GLN A 240 -0.64 -6.65 4.96
C GLN A 240 -0.61 -6.51 3.43
N ILE A 241 -0.72 -5.27 2.96
CA ILE A 241 -0.43 -4.93 1.57
C ILE A 241 1.09 -4.98 1.39
N THR A 242 1.56 -5.60 0.32
CA THR A 242 2.98 -5.78 0.05
C THR A 242 3.40 -5.04 -1.21
N GLY A 243 4.46 -4.25 -1.09
CA GLY A 243 5.07 -3.53 -2.19
C GLY A 243 6.54 -3.87 -2.37
N LEU A 244 7.05 -3.63 -3.56
CA LEU A 244 8.46 -3.84 -3.89
C LEU A 244 9.02 -2.61 -4.63
N ASN A 245 10.06 -1.98 -4.09
CA ASN A 245 10.85 -0.97 -4.80
C ASN A 245 12.13 -1.63 -5.33
N THR A 246 12.30 -1.67 -6.65
CA THR A 246 13.37 -2.41 -7.31
C THR A 246 13.90 -1.67 -8.54
N ASN A 247 15.12 -2.00 -8.96
CA ASN A 247 15.62 -1.60 -10.27
C ASN A 247 15.02 -2.44 -11.43
N GLY A 248 14.18 -3.44 -11.13
CA GLY A 248 13.43 -4.23 -12.10
C GLY A 248 14.23 -5.28 -12.87
N ARG A 249 15.55 -5.35 -12.69
CA ARG A 249 16.40 -6.20 -13.53
C ARG A 249 16.10 -7.69 -13.38
N ARG A 250 15.81 -8.15 -12.16
CA ARG A 250 15.49 -9.57 -11.90
C ARG A 250 14.07 -9.93 -12.34
N LEU A 251 13.17 -8.94 -12.46
CA LEU A 251 11.82 -9.14 -13.00
C LEU A 251 11.81 -9.47 -14.50
N ALA A 252 12.96 -9.33 -15.19
CA ALA A 252 13.14 -9.83 -16.56
C ALA A 252 12.99 -11.34 -16.67
N ASP A 253 13.17 -12.08 -15.58
CA ASP A 253 12.85 -13.49 -15.44
C ASP A 253 11.36 -13.64 -15.08
N PRO A 254 10.52 -14.15 -15.99
CA PRO A 254 9.08 -14.28 -15.75
C PRO A 254 8.77 -15.27 -14.63
N ASP A 255 9.53 -16.37 -14.50
CA ASP A 255 9.31 -17.38 -13.45
C ASP A 255 9.56 -16.76 -12.06
N TYR A 256 10.56 -15.88 -11.94
CA TYR A 256 10.81 -15.16 -10.70
C TYR A 256 9.70 -14.14 -10.37
N LEU A 257 9.16 -13.45 -11.38
CA LEU A 257 8.04 -12.55 -11.17
C LEU A 257 6.79 -13.30 -10.71
N GLU A 258 6.47 -14.43 -11.35
CA GLU A 258 5.36 -15.30 -10.96
C GLU A 258 5.50 -15.77 -9.51
N LEU A 259 6.70 -16.19 -9.11
CA LEU A 259 6.98 -16.55 -7.72
C LEU A 259 6.69 -15.42 -6.71
N LEU A 260 6.98 -14.15 -7.07
CA LEU A 260 6.66 -13.02 -6.21
C LEU A 260 5.14 -12.75 -6.14
N VAL A 261 4.43 -12.88 -7.26
CA VAL A 261 2.98 -12.73 -7.34
C VAL A 261 2.28 -13.83 -6.53
N GLU A 262 2.71 -15.08 -6.68
CA GLU A 262 2.20 -16.21 -5.89
C GLU A 262 2.48 -16.06 -4.39
N ALA A 263 3.61 -15.43 -4.02
CA ALA A 263 3.91 -15.10 -2.64
C ALA A 263 3.01 -13.99 -2.07
N GLY A 264 2.24 -13.29 -2.91
CA GLY A 264 1.28 -12.26 -2.51
C GLY A 264 1.79 -10.83 -2.72
N LEU A 265 2.70 -10.58 -3.67
CA LEU A 265 3.11 -9.22 -4.01
C LEU A 265 1.94 -8.46 -4.67
N ASP A 266 1.55 -7.31 -4.09
CA ASP A 266 0.43 -6.50 -4.58
C ASP A 266 0.86 -5.47 -5.63
N HIS A 267 2.00 -4.83 -5.43
CA HIS A 267 2.47 -3.78 -6.33
C HIS A 267 3.99 -3.69 -6.41
N VAL A 268 4.47 -3.15 -7.52
CA VAL A 268 5.90 -2.92 -7.74
C VAL A 268 6.17 -1.51 -8.24
N GLN A 269 7.22 -0.89 -7.72
CA GLN A 269 7.79 0.34 -8.26
C GLN A 269 9.15 0.02 -8.89
N VAL A 270 9.26 0.27 -10.20
CA VAL A 270 10.49 0.02 -10.97
C VAL A 270 11.17 1.34 -11.33
N THR A 271 12.46 1.47 -11.03
CA THR A 271 13.25 2.64 -11.42
C THR A 271 13.69 2.53 -12.89
N LEU A 272 13.25 3.49 -13.72
CA LEU A 272 13.71 3.66 -15.09
C LEU A 272 14.16 5.12 -15.29
N GLU A 273 15.45 5.35 -15.57
CA GLU A 273 16.01 6.70 -15.63
C GLU A 273 15.91 7.35 -17.03
N SER A 274 15.77 6.55 -18.09
CA SER A 274 15.60 7.02 -19.47
C SER A 274 15.06 5.94 -20.38
N HIS A 275 14.35 6.35 -21.45
CA HIS A 275 13.99 5.46 -22.57
C HIS A 275 15.20 5.04 -23.40
N ARG A 276 16.29 5.81 -23.36
CA ARG A 276 17.56 5.53 -24.05
C ARG A 276 18.40 4.56 -23.23
N ALA A 277 18.79 3.46 -23.85
CA ALA A 277 19.59 2.42 -23.19
C ALA A 277 20.96 2.93 -22.71
N ASP A 278 21.64 3.68 -23.54
CA ASP A 278 22.96 4.26 -23.24
C ASP A 278 22.90 5.20 -22.02
N LEU A 279 21.90 6.07 -21.99
CA LEU A 279 21.72 7.03 -20.91
C LEU A 279 21.30 6.37 -19.60
N HIS A 280 20.32 5.45 -19.66
CA HIS A 280 19.91 4.70 -18.46
C HIS A 280 21.10 3.94 -17.87
N ASP A 281 21.83 3.17 -18.68
CA ASP A 281 22.98 2.38 -18.23
C ASP A 281 24.09 3.25 -17.62
N GLN A 282 24.32 4.44 -18.20
CA GLN A 282 25.24 5.43 -17.64
C GLN A 282 24.76 5.92 -16.27
N MET A 283 23.47 6.31 -16.14
CA MET A 283 22.90 6.85 -14.90
C MET A 283 22.86 5.82 -13.77
N VAL A 284 22.65 4.55 -14.08
CA VAL A 284 22.67 3.47 -13.07
C VAL A 284 24.07 2.84 -12.92
N ALA A 285 25.06 3.29 -13.71
CA ALA A 285 26.41 2.78 -13.78
C ALA A 285 26.47 1.25 -13.91
N SER A 286 25.67 0.69 -14.81
CA SER A 286 25.57 -0.76 -15.02
C SER A 286 25.20 -1.08 -16.47
N PRO A 287 26.18 -1.45 -17.33
CA PRO A 287 25.93 -1.80 -18.73
C PRO A 287 24.91 -2.94 -18.88
N GLY A 288 23.93 -2.77 -19.78
CA GLY A 288 22.87 -3.74 -20.04
C GLY A 288 21.73 -3.74 -19.03
N ALA A 289 21.74 -2.86 -18.04
CA ALA A 289 20.67 -2.72 -17.05
C ALA A 289 19.36 -2.32 -17.72
N TRP A 290 19.37 -1.38 -18.67
CA TRP A 290 18.19 -0.93 -19.38
C TRP A 290 17.38 -2.07 -19.98
N LYS A 291 18.07 -2.96 -20.70
CA LYS A 291 17.42 -4.11 -21.34
C LYS A 291 16.70 -5.00 -20.32
N GLN A 292 17.34 -5.28 -19.19
CA GLN A 292 16.76 -6.09 -18.13
C GLN A 292 15.59 -5.36 -17.45
N THR A 293 15.75 -4.09 -17.10
CA THR A 293 14.71 -3.27 -16.46
C THR A 293 13.47 -3.16 -17.35
N VAL A 294 13.64 -2.87 -18.66
CA VAL A 294 12.51 -2.79 -19.60
C VAL A 294 11.79 -4.12 -19.78
N HIS A 295 12.53 -5.25 -19.83
CA HIS A 295 11.90 -6.57 -19.83
C HIS A 295 11.13 -6.83 -18.55
N GLY A 296 11.67 -6.44 -17.40
CA GLY A 296 10.98 -6.55 -16.11
C GLY A 296 9.69 -5.71 -16.05
N ILE A 297 9.70 -4.49 -16.59
CA ILE A 297 8.49 -3.66 -16.72
C ILE A 297 7.44 -4.36 -17.60
N ARG A 298 7.83 -4.88 -18.77
CA ARG A 298 6.91 -5.59 -19.67
C ARG A 298 6.29 -6.83 -19.00
N ASN A 299 7.10 -7.62 -18.32
CA ASN A 299 6.62 -8.79 -17.59
C ASN A 299 5.63 -8.38 -16.49
N ALA A 300 5.92 -7.32 -15.72
CA ALA A 300 5.04 -6.83 -14.67
C ALA A 300 3.68 -6.34 -15.22
N VAL A 301 3.68 -5.59 -16.33
CA VAL A 301 2.45 -5.17 -17.02
C VAL A 301 1.64 -6.38 -17.50
N SER A 302 2.30 -7.35 -18.14
CA SER A 302 1.64 -8.55 -18.66
C SER A 302 1.12 -9.48 -17.57
N GLY A 303 1.77 -9.50 -16.39
CA GLY A 303 1.40 -10.31 -15.24
C GLY A 303 0.26 -9.74 -14.39
N GLY A 304 -0.32 -8.59 -14.77
CA GLY A 304 -1.43 -7.97 -14.03
C GLY A 304 -1.05 -7.41 -12.65
N LEU A 305 0.24 -7.26 -12.38
CA LEU A 305 0.73 -6.64 -11.15
C LEU A 305 0.57 -5.11 -11.25
N TYR A 306 0.07 -4.47 -10.18
CA TYR A 306 0.01 -3.01 -10.18
C TYR A 306 1.42 -2.42 -10.23
N LEU A 307 1.73 -1.80 -11.36
CA LEU A 307 3.06 -1.26 -11.66
C LEU A 307 3.07 0.26 -11.58
N MET A 308 4.08 0.78 -10.92
CA MET A 308 4.50 2.17 -11.08
C MET A 308 5.97 2.23 -11.47
N THR A 309 6.36 3.26 -12.20
CA THR A 309 7.77 3.57 -12.43
C THR A 309 8.20 4.75 -11.61
N ASN A 310 9.51 4.90 -11.42
CA ASN A 310 10.10 6.07 -10.81
C ASN A 310 11.30 6.53 -11.63
N THR A 311 11.35 7.81 -11.95
CA THR A 311 12.47 8.44 -12.68
C THR A 311 13.02 9.60 -11.86
N THR A 312 14.33 9.61 -11.62
CA THR A 312 15.01 10.74 -10.99
C THR A 312 15.40 11.76 -12.07
N MET A 313 14.84 12.96 -11.99
CA MET A 313 15.16 14.04 -12.94
C MET A 313 16.47 14.72 -12.55
N LEU A 314 17.45 14.64 -13.44
CA LEU A 314 18.78 15.16 -13.30
C LEU A 314 19.21 15.93 -14.56
N GLU A 315 20.28 16.72 -14.48
CA GLU A 315 20.92 17.34 -15.65
C GLU A 315 21.28 16.32 -16.75
N ASP A 316 21.50 15.06 -16.35
CA ASP A 316 21.85 13.98 -17.26
C ASP A 316 20.68 13.58 -18.19
N ASN A 317 19.43 13.58 -17.70
CA ASN A 317 18.28 13.04 -18.43
C ASN A 317 17.13 14.03 -18.69
N TYR A 318 17.18 15.26 -18.16
CA TYR A 318 16.03 16.17 -18.24
C TYR A 318 15.59 16.49 -19.68
N ARG A 319 16.52 16.53 -20.64
CA ARG A 319 16.22 16.77 -22.06
C ARG A 319 15.51 15.62 -22.74
N GLU A 320 15.64 14.42 -22.18
CA GLU A 320 15.05 13.18 -22.69
C GLU A 320 13.73 12.82 -22.01
N MET A 321 13.22 13.70 -21.12
CA MET A 321 12.01 13.40 -20.34
C MET A 321 10.78 13.20 -21.21
N ALA A 322 10.60 14.00 -22.29
CA ALA A 322 9.48 13.79 -23.21
C ALA A 322 9.46 12.37 -23.79
N GLY A 323 10.59 11.94 -24.36
CA GLY A 323 10.71 10.59 -24.93
C GLY A 323 10.61 9.48 -23.86
N THR A 324 11.04 9.75 -22.62
CA THR A 324 10.90 8.77 -21.54
C THR A 324 9.45 8.60 -21.12
N LEU A 325 8.66 9.68 -21.05
CA LEU A 325 7.23 9.62 -20.75
C LEU A 325 6.44 8.91 -21.85
N ASP A 326 6.72 9.24 -23.13
CA ASP A 326 6.11 8.55 -24.28
C ASP A 326 6.42 7.05 -24.26
N PHE A 327 7.66 6.68 -23.99
CA PHE A 327 8.07 5.28 -23.88
C PHE A 327 7.38 4.54 -22.74
N LEU A 328 7.18 5.17 -21.58
CA LEU A 328 6.45 4.58 -20.47
C LEU A 328 4.95 4.37 -20.81
N ALA A 329 4.36 5.30 -21.60
CA ALA A 329 3.01 5.14 -22.11
C ALA A 329 2.91 3.98 -23.11
N GLU A 330 3.87 3.86 -24.03
CA GLU A 330 3.95 2.73 -24.99
C GLU A 330 4.12 1.37 -24.29
N LEU A 331 4.82 1.36 -23.14
CA LEU A 331 4.96 0.15 -22.32
C LEU A 331 3.69 -0.21 -21.55
N GLY A 332 2.67 0.65 -21.52
CA GLY A 332 1.43 0.44 -20.78
C GLY A 332 1.58 0.65 -19.28
N VAL A 333 2.54 1.45 -18.82
CA VAL A 333 2.74 1.75 -17.38
C VAL A 333 1.58 2.61 -16.88
N PRO A 334 0.80 2.18 -15.88
CA PRO A 334 -0.38 2.93 -15.43
C PRO A 334 -0.04 4.14 -14.56
N THR A 335 1.11 4.11 -13.87
CA THR A 335 1.50 5.19 -12.94
C THR A 335 2.96 5.56 -13.10
N VAL A 336 3.20 6.85 -13.33
CA VAL A 336 4.54 7.42 -13.47
C VAL A 336 4.89 8.24 -12.23
N GLY A 337 5.95 7.84 -11.54
CA GLY A 337 6.53 8.58 -10.44
C GLY A 337 7.74 9.39 -10.91
N LEU A 338 7.83 10.63 -10.49
CA LEU A 338 8.97 11.50 -10.73
C LEU A 338 9.50 12.07 -9.41
N ASN A 339 10.80 12.18 -9.31
CA ASN A 339 11.46 12.87 -8.21
C ASN A 339 12.67 13.68 -8.66
N ALA A 340 12.97 14.74 -7.96
CA ALA A 340 14.23 15.43 -8.07
C ALA A 340 15.34 14.70 -7.28
N LEU A 341 16.57 15.18 -7.39
CA LEU A 341 17.71 14.64 -6.66
C LEU A 341 17.47 14.68 -5.14
N ILE A 342 17.66 13.55 -4.50
CA ILE A 342 17.69 13.46 -3.04
C ILE A 342 19.14 13.68 -2.57
N TYR A 343 19.41 14.79 -1.90
CA TYR A 343 20.73 15.19 -1.42
C TYR A 343 21.20 14.37 -0.20
N ALA A 344 21.16 13.04 -0.34
CA ALA A 344 21.64 12.07 0.64
C ALA A 344 22.52 11.01 -0.03
N GLY A 345 23.30 10.26 0.73
CA GLY A 345 24.21 9.26 0.18
C GLY A 345 25.16 9.85 -0.85
N LYS A 346 25.30 9.22 -2.02
CA LYS A 346 26.07 9.74 -3.16
C LYS A 346 25.44 10.97 -3.81
N GLY A 347 24.12 11.12 -3.71
CA GLY A 347 23.41 12.29 -4.24
C GLY A 347 23.90 13.62 -3.66
N LYS A 348 24.57 13.61 -2.51
CA LYS A 348 25.19 14.84 -1.96
C LYS A 348 26.30 15.43 -2.82
N THR A 349 26.95 14.63 -3.62
CA THR A 349 28.18 14.99 -4.34
C THR A 349 28.09 14.81 -5.85
N VAL A 350 26.97 14.32 -6.37
CA VAL A 350 26.82 14.03 -7.80
C VAL A 350 26.81 15.32 -8.64
N GLY A 351 26.26 16.41 -8.13
CA GLY A 351 26.30 17.73 -8.77
C GLY A 351 25.31 17.93 -9.92
N SER A 352 24.49 16.94 -10.27
CA SER A 352 23.55 16.99 -11.40
C SER A 352 22.09 17.24 -11.00
N GLY A 353 21.84 17.83 -9.82
CA GLY A 353 20.50 18.20 -9.38
C GLY A 353 19.97 19.42 -10.14
N LEU A 354 18.68 19.36 -10.53
CA LEU A 354 17.97 20.46 -11.16
C LEU A 354 17.51 21.48 -10.12
N SER A 355 17.46 22.76 -10.52
CA SER A 355 16.82 23.81 -9.74
C SER A 355 15.30 23.75 -9.89
N GLU A 356 14.56 24.40 -8.99
CA GLU A 356 13.11 24.46 -9.03
C GLU A 356 12.60 25.10 -10.35
N ASP A 357 13.29 26.11 -10.87
CA ASP A 357 12.96 26.75 -12.16
C ASP A 357 13.10 25.78 -13.34
N GLN A 358 14.01 24.81 -13.25
CA GLN A 358 14.17 23.76 -14.26
C GLN A 358 13.13 22.64 -14.09
N LEU A 359 12.68 22.38 -12.85
CA LEU A 359 11.68 21.35 -12.55
C LEU A 359 10.28 21.75 -13.03
N ASP A 360 9.88 23.02 -12.91
CA ASP A 360 8.54 23.51 -13.25
C ASP A 360 8.13 23.13 -14.70
N PRO A 361 8.87 23.46 -15.75
CA PRO A 361 8.49 23.09 -17.11
C PRO A 361 8.46 21.58 -17.35
N LEU A 362 9.28 20.80 -16.64
CA LEU A 362 9.30 19.35 -16.76
C LEU A 362 8.06 18.72 -16.14
N ILE A 363 7.57 19.26 -15.04
CA ILE A 363 6.35 18.77 -14.40
C ILE A 363 5.11 19.12 -15.23
N ARG A 364 5.07 20.31 -15.87
CA ARG A 364 4.01 20.66 -16.85
C ARG A 364 3.98 19.68 -18.01
N LEU A 365 5.14 19.42 -18.60
CA LEU A 365 5.28 18.42 -19.66
C LEU A 365 4.83 17.02 -19.20
N ALA A 366 5.20 16.63 -17.98
CA ALA A 366 4.79 15.33 -17.44
C ALA A 366 3.28 15.24 -17.23
N GLN A 367 2.63 16.30 -16.74
CA GLN A 367 1.17 16.34 -16.61
C GLN A 367 0.46 16.23 -17.96
N GLU A 368 0.91 16.98 -18.95
CA GLU A 368 0.35 16.93 -20.30
C GLU A 368 0.43 15.52 -20.87
N LYS A 369 1.64 14.94 -20.90
CA LYS A 369 1.85 13.61 -21.49
C LYS A 369 1.16 12.48 -20.73
N THR A 370 1.23 12.48 -19.41
CA THR A 370 0.55 11.45 -18.61
C THR A 370 -0.98 11.60 -18.69
N GLY A 371 -1.48 12.85 -18.77
CA GLY A 371 -2.90 13.11 -18.98
C GLY A 371 -3.39 12.62 -20.34
N GLU A 372 -2.65 12.88 -21.43
CA GLU A 372 -2.96 12.36 -22.76
C GLU A 372 -2.94 10.85 -22.84
N ALA A 373 -2.03 10.21 -22.10
CA ALA A 373 -1.89 8.74 -22.06
C ALA A 373 -2.83 8.06 -21.04
N GLY A 374 -3.62 8.82 -20.27
CA GLY A 374 -4.48 8.28 -19.22
C GLY A 374 -3.70 7.67 -18.04
N GLN A 375 -2.45 8.10 -17.84
CA GLN A 375 -1.59 7.64 -16.76
C GLN A 375 -1.73 8.54 -15.52
N ARG A 376 -1.52 7.95 -14.34
CA ARG A 376 -1.41 8.72 -13.09
C ARG A 376 0.00 9.27 -12.93
N LEU A 377 0.13 10.57 -12.63
CA LEU A 377 1.40 11.20 -12.27
C LEU A 377 1.56 11.32 -10.76
N ILE A 378 2.72 10.93 -10.24
CA ILE A 378 3.09 11.11 -8.83
C ILE A 378 4.40 11.89 -8.76
N TRP A 379 4.39 12.97 -7.97
CA TRP A 379 5.59 13.72 -7.60
C TRP A 379 6.01 13.38 -6.17
N TYR A 380 7.26 13.00 -5.95
CA TYR A 380 7.72 12.54 -4.63
C TYR A 380 8.54 13.57 -3.84
N THR A 381 9.16 14.53 -4.53
CA THR A 381 10.12 15.43 -3.87
C THR A 381 9.42 16.59 -3.18
N PRO A 382 9.71 16.85 -1.89
CA PRO A 382 9.37 18.11 -1.25
C PRO A 382 10.12 19.28 -1.91
N THR A 383 9.41 20.38 -2.17
CA THR A 383 9.96 21.59 -2.77
C THR A 383 9.55 22.81 -1.95
N PRO A 384 10.33 23.91 -1.98
CA PRO A 384 9.90 25.19 -1.42
C PRO A 384 8.68 25.70 -2.21
N TYR A 385 7.51 25.80 -1.57
CA TYR A 385 6.24 26.15 -2.24
C TYR A 385 6.25 27.57 -2.86
N CYS A 386 7.14 28.45 -2.41
CA CYS A 386 7.32 29.77 -3.02
C CYS A 386 8.10 29.72 -4.35
N GLN A 387 8.78 28.62 -4.66
CA GLN A 387 9.54 28.43 -5.91
C GLN A 387 8.85 27.43 -6.83
N PHE A 388 8.39 26.32 -6.27
CA PHE A 388 7.65 25.29 -6.98
C PHE A 388 6.56 24.71 -6.05
N ASN A 389 5.29 25.02 -6.35
CA ASN A 389 4.16 24.58 -5.55
C ASN A 389 3.43 23.38 -6.21
N PRO A 390 3.57 22.16 -5.70
CA PRO A 390 2.92 20.98 -6.28
C PRO A 390 1.38 21.05 -6.30
N LEU A 391 0.77 21.90 -5.45
CA LEU A 391 -0.69 22.10 -5.45
C LEU A 391 -1.20 22.74 -6.73
N ASP A 392 -0.41 23.62 -7.36
CA ASP A 392 -0.74 24.28 -8.63
C ASP A 392 -0.88 23.27 -9.78
N TYR A 393 -0.36 22.05 -9.57
CA TYR A 393 -0.36 20.93 -10.50
C TYR A 393 -1.28 19.78 -10.06
N ASN A 394 -2.16 19.98 -9.09
CA ASN A 394 -2.99 18.92 -8.51
C ASN A 394 -2.20 17.68 -8.01
N LEU A 395 -0.92 17.86 -7.69
CA LEU A 395 -0.05 16.78 -7.22
C LEU A 395 -0.13 16.56 -5.70
N GLY A 396 -1.01 17.30 -5.03
CA GLY A 396 -1.23 17.24 -3.59
C GLY A 396 -0.11 17.87 -2.76
N VAL A 397 -0.34 17.95 -1.45
CA VAL A 397 0.65 18.47 -0.49
C VAL A 397 1.85 17.55 -0.46
N LYS A 398 3.05 18.13 -0.61
CA LYS A 398 4.33 17.42 -0.52
C LYS A 398 5.13 17.92 0.67
N GLY A 399 5.57 17.00 1.46
CA GLY A 399 6.43 17.24 2.61
C GLY A 399 7.07 15.93 3.03
N CYS A 400 8.02 15.98 3.97
CA CYS A 400 8.49 14.75 4.58
C CYS A 400 7.40 14.25 5.53
N THR A 401 6.63 13.28 5.07
CA THR A 401 5.56 12.63 5.87
C THR A 401 6.09 11.43 6.66
N ALA A 402 7.39 11.15 6.61
CA ALA A 402 8.01 10.12 7.41
C ALA A 402 7.67 10.33 8.89
N ALA A 403 7.12 9.30 9.51
CA ALA A 403 6.60 9.29 10.88
C ALA A 403 5.32 10.12 11.13
N LEU A 404 4.66 10.65 10.09
CA LEU A 404 3.34 11.26 10.19
C LEU A 404 2.26 10.38 9.57
N TYR A 405 2.64 9.55 8.60
CA TYR A 405 1.78 8.60 7.90
C TYR A 405 2.46 7.25 7.79
#